data_c3452675b9dec0203f971c546d7a76c2
#
_entry.id   c3452675b9dec0203f971c546d7a76c2
#
_cell.length_a   1.000
_cell.length_b   1.000
_cell.length_c   1.000
_cell.angle_alpha   90.00
_cell.angle_beta   90.00
_cell.angle_gamma   90.00
#
_symmetry.space_group_name_H-M   'P 1'
#
loop_
_entity.id
_entity.type
_entity.pdbx_description
1 polymer ?
#
loop_
_entity_poly.entity_id
_entity_poly.type
_entity_poly.pdbx_seq_one_letter_code
_entity_poly.pdbx_strand_id
1 'polypeptide(L)'
;MRDTMLRQQRDYALYQSYREALATHFFANQRDAVDFVRKNAAPRWFVSKEFCAAVISSRLRGKDHYKMGKSKRRKFDALFQLYLQKQEEFPYCGYCHLALCEAIVEMPAPEWYLEHQMADRIIKEQIAEWNKRRAKRYENW
;
A
#
# COMPACT_ATOMS: atom_id res chain seq x y z
N MET A 1 0.87 11.73 -13.38
CA MET A 1 2.12 10.92 -13.39
C MET A 1 2.05 9.87 -12.29
N ARG A 2 2.26 8.62 -12.62
CA ARG A 2 2.28 7.55 -11.62
C ARG A 2 3.59 7.59 -10.85
N ASP A 3 3.50 7.48 -9.55
CA ASP A 3 4.70 7.48 -8.72
C ASP A 3 5.34 6.09 -8.75
N THR A 4 6.30 5.90 -9.66
CA THR A 4 7.02 4.65 -9.84
C THR A 4 7.80 4.26 -8.58
N MET A 5 8.33 5.25 -7.87
CA MET A 5 9.10 5.01 -6.65
C MET A 5 8.21 4.43 -5.54
N LEU A 6 7.00 4.98 -5.34
CA LEU A 6 6.05 4.45 -4.35
C LEU A 6 5.65 3.02 -4.67
N ARG A 7 5.45 2.71 -5.97
CA ARG A 7 5.13 1.34 -6.39
C ARG A 7 6.29 0.40 -6.07
N GLN A 8 7.51 0.80 -6.37
CA GLN A 8 8.69 -0.01 -6.06
C GLN A 8 8.84 -0.22 -4.57
N GLN A 9 8.63 0.81 -3.77
CA GLN A 9 8.67 0.72 -2.31
C GLN A 9 7.58 -0.23 -1.78
N ARG A 10 6.37 -0.13 -2.33
CA ARG A 10 5.26 -1.01 -1.96
C ARG A 10 5.59 -2.46 -2.26
N ASP A 11 6.07 -2.71 -3.47
CA ASP A 11 6.36 -4.07 -3.93
C ASP A 11 7.46 -4.70 -3.08
N TYR A 12 8.50 -3.95 -2.78
CA TYR A 12 9.58 -4.41 -1.91
C TYR A 12 9.08 -4.67 -0.49
N ALA A 13 8.28 -3.75 0.06
CA ALA A 13 7.73 -3.90 1.41
C ALA A 13 6.80 -5.12 1.51
N LEU A 14 5.99 -5.38 0.49
CA LEU A 14 5.12 -6.55 0.44
C LEU A 14 5.95 -7.83 0.45
N TYR A 15 7.02 -7.87 -0.33
CA TYR A 15 7.93 -9.00 -0.36
C TYR A 15 8.60 -9.23 1.00
N GLN A 16 9.05 -8.17 1.66
CA GLN A 16 9.64 -8.27 2.99
C GLN A 16 8.64 -8.82 4.01
N SER A 17 7.40 -8.34 3.97
CA SER A 17 6.33 -8.85 4.83
C SER A 17 6.04 -10.32 4.56
N TYR A 18 6.08 -10.74 3.30
CA TYR A 18 5.91 -12.14 2.91
C TYR A 18 7.04 -13.01 3.47
N ARG A 19 8.29 -12.59 3.35
CA ARG A 19 9.43 -13.30 3.91
C ARG A 19 9.34 -13.43 5.43
N GLU A 20 8.94 -12.36 6.09
CA GLU A 20 8.76 -12.34 7.53
C GLU A 20 7.67 -13.29 7.98
N ALA A 21 6.56 -13.33 7.26
CA ALA A 21 5.46 -14.25 7.53
C ALA A 21 5.90 -15.71 7.39
N LEU A 22 6.68 -16.03 6.34
CA LEU A 22 7.21 -17.39 6.15
C LEU A 22 8.18 -17.78 7.25
N ALA A 23 8.91 -16.84 7.83
CA ALA A 23 9.87 -17.09 8.90
C ALA A 23 9.18 -17.33 10.25
N THR A 24 8.00 -16.76 10.46
CA THR A 24 7.32 -16.77 11.76
C THR A 24 6.06 -17.63 11.83
N HIS A 25 5.53 -18.05 10.68
CA HIS A 25 4.28 -18.83 10.60
C HIS A 25 4.46 -20.01 9.67
N PHE A 26 3.65 -21.04 9.92
CA PHE A 26 3.56 -22.20 9.02
C PHE A 26 2.31 -22.08 8.16
N PHE A 27 2.48 -22.21 6.84
CA PHE A 27 1.37 -22.17 5.88
C PHE A 27 1.30 -23.49 5.11
N ALA A 28 0.08 -23.97 4.85
CA ALA A 28 -0.14 -25.19 4.09
C ALA A 28 0.31 -25.05 2.63
N ASN A 29 0.21 -23.83 2.07
CA ASN A 29 0.60 -23.56 0.69
C ASN A 29 0.91 -22.07 0.52
N GLN A 30 1.44 -21.72 -0.65
CA GLN A 30 1.81 -20.33 -0.98
C GLN A 30 0.61 -19.39 -0.99
N ARG A 31 -0.53 -19.87 -1.47
CA ARG A 31 -1.76 -19.07 -1.53
C ARG A 31 -2.17 -18.56 -0.16
N ASP A 32 -2.11 -19.43 0.84
CA ASP A 32 -2.46 -19.07 2.22
C ASP A 32 -1.49 -18.02 2.77
N ALA A 33 -0.21 -18.14 2.47
CA ALA A 33 0.81 -17.17 2.88
C ALA A 33 0.57 -15.80 2.24
N VAL A 34 0.28 -15.77 0.94
CA VAL A 34 -0.01 -14.52 0.23
C VAL A 34 -1.26 -13.85 0.80
N ASP A 35 -2.33 -14.61 1.04
CA ASP A 35 -3.57 -14.08 1.60
C ASP A 35 -3.37 -13.55 3.02
N PHE A 36 -2.58 -14.24 3.82
CA PHE A 36 -2.24 -13.79 5.16
C PHE A 36 -1.56 -12.42 5.11
N VAL A 37 -0.55 -12.27 4.27
CA VAL A 37 0.23 -11.04 4.17
C VAL A 37 -0.62 -9.87 3.67
N ARG A 38 -1.38 -10.06 2.57
CA ARG A 38 -2.15 -8.98 1.96
C ARG A 38 -3.29 -8.46 2.85
N LYS A 39 -3.79 -9.30 3.75
CA LYS A 39 -4.88 -8.95 4.68
C LYS A 39 -4.38 -8.34 5.99
N ASN A 40 -3.09 -8.45 6.27
CA ASN A 40 -2.49 -7.86 7.46
C ASN A 40 -2.08 -6.42 7.23
N ALA A 41 -1.73 -5.73 8.32
CA ALA A 41 -1.36 -4.32 8.26
C ALA A 41 -0.17 -4.09 7.33
N ALA A 42 -0.28 -3.03 6.54
CA ALA A 42 0.80 -2.53 5.71
C ALA A 42 1.52 -1.39 6.45
N PRO A 43 2.83 -1.18 6.23
CA PRO A 43 3.56 -0.12 6.92
C PRO A 43 3.15 1.28 6.49
N ARG A 44 2.59 1.42 5.31
CA ARG A 44 2.12 2.70 4.76
C ARG A 44 0.95 2.44 3.81
N TRP A 45 0.29 3.52 3.39
CA TRP A 45 -0.79 3.43 2.40
C TRP A 45 -0.27 3.35 0.96
N PHE A 46 0.98 3.74 0.72
CA PHE A 46 1.63 3.73 -0.60
C PHE A 46 0.82 4.52 -1.64
N VAL A 47 0.41 5.72 -1.24
CA VAL A 47 -0.29 6.68 -2.08
C VAL A 47 0.45 7.99 -1.96
N SER A 48 0.61 8.74 -3.06
CA SER A 48 1.21 10.06 -2.99
C SER A 48 0.28 11.01 -2.23
N LYS A 49 0.86 11.97 -1.51
CA LYS A 49 0.07 12.98 -0.80
C LYS A 49 -0.78 13.80 -1.75
N GLU A 50 -0.27 14.06 -2.94
CA GLU A 50 -0.97 14.84 -3.98
C GLU A 50 -2.21 14.10 -4.48
N PHE A 51 -2.08 12.81 -4.79
CA PHE A 51 -3.23 12.02 -5.23
C PHE A 51 -4.24 11.83 -4.11
N CYS A 52 -3.76 11.56 -2.90
CA CYS A 52 -4.61 11.48 -1.71
C CYS A 52 -5.41 12.76 -1.53
N ALA A 53 -4.74 13.91 -1.59
CA ALA A 53 -5.38 15.22 -1.43
C ALA A 53 -6.45 15.46 -2.50
N ALA A 54 -6.17 15.08 -3.74
CA ALA A 54 -7.11 15.24 -4.85
C ALA A 54 -8.37 14.38 -4.66
N VAL A 55 -8.21 13.12 -4.29
CA VAL A 55 -9.33 12.19 -4.08
C VAL A 55 -10.17 12.63 -2.88
N ILE A 56 -9.55 12.98 -1.78
CA ILE A 56 -10.26 13.40 -0.57
C ILE A 56 -11.00 14.73 -0.83
N SER A 57 -10.35 15.67 -1.51
CA SER A 57 -10.98 16.93 -1.88
C SER A 57 -12.24 16.71 -2.74
N SER A 58 -12.15 15.79 -3.70
CA SER A 58 -13.30 15.41 -4.53
C SER A 58 -14.44 14.84 -3.68
N ARG A 59 -14.14 13.95 -2.75
CA ARG A 59 -15.14 13.34 -1.87
C ARG A 59 -15.76 14.35 -0.90
N LEU A 60 -14.97 15.28 -0.39
CA LEU A 60 -15.49 16.36 0.49
C LEU A 60 -16.50 17.23 -0.24
N ARG A 61 -16.37 17.38 -1.57
CA ARG A 61 -17.32 18.12 -2.39
C ARG A 61 -18.51 17.28 -2.86
N GLY A 62 -18.59 16.04 -2.38
CA GLY A 62 -19.67 15.13 -2.79
C GLY A 62 -19.54 14.61 -4.21
N LYS A 63 -18.36 14.69 -4.81
CA LYS A 63 -18.09 14.24 -6.17
C LYS A 63 -17.17 13.04 -6.16
N ASP A 64 -17.54 11.98 -6.88
CA ASP A 64 -16.70 10.79 -7.03
C ASP A 64 -16.30 10.68 -8.50
N HIS A 65 -15.27 11.44 -8.88
CA HIS A 65 -14.79 11.51 -10.26
C HIS A 65 -13.86 10.37 -10.66
N TYR A 66 -13.33 9.65 -9.69
CA TYR A 66 -12.30 8.68 -9.97
C TYR A 66 -12.89 7.31 -10.17
N LYS A 67 -12.63 6.72 -11.34
CA LYS A 67 -12.96 5.33 -11.60
C LYS A 67 -11.92 4.46 -10.94
N MET A 68 -12.35 3.66 -9.98
CA MET A 68 -11.46 2.81 -9.21
C MET A 68 -12.00 1.39 -9.17
N GLY A 69 -11.10 0.42 -9.22
CA GLY A 69 -11.44 -0.96 -8.95
C GLY A 69 -11.87 -1.15 -7.49
N LYS A 70 -12.42 -2.31 -7.18
CA LYS A 70 -13.02 -2.61 -5.89
C LYS A 70 -12.02 -2.43 -4.73
N SER A 71 -10.82 -2.97 -4.86
CA SER A 71 -9.80 -2.89 -3.80
C SER A 71 -9.32 -1.46 -3.58
N LYS A 72 -9.11 -0.71 -4.65
CA LYS A 72 -8.67 0.68 -4.58
C LYS A 72 -9.76 1.58 -3.97
N ARG A 73 -11.02 1.30 -4.29
CA ARG A 73 -12.16 2.02 -3.71
C ARG A 73 -12.23 1.78 -2.20
N ARG A 74 -12.06 0.53 -1.76
CA ARG A 74 -12.01 0.20 -0.33
C ARG A 74 -10.87 0.93 0.38
N LYS A 75 -9.72 1.01 -0.27
CA LYS A 75 -8.54 1.71 0.25
C LYS A 75 -8.85 3.19 0.49
N PHE A 76 -9.43 3.87 -0.50
CA PHE A 76 -9.73 5.29 -0.38
C PHE A 76 -10.93 5.56 0.53
N ASP A 77 -11.87 4.61 0.66
CA ASP A 77 -12.92 4.71 1.66
C ASP A 77 -12.33 4.72 3.07
N ALA A 78 -11.40 3.82 3.34
CA ALA A 78 -10.72 3.76 4.64
C ALA A 78 -9.85 4.99 4.88
N LEU A 79 -9.14 5.45 3.84
CA LEU A 79 -8.29 6.62 3.93
C LEU A 79 -9.11 7.89 4.18
N PHE A 80 -10.28 8.00 3.56
CA PHE A 80 -11.20 9.12 3.78
C PHE A 80 -11.71 9.13 5.23
N GLN A 81 -12.05 7.97 5.79
CA GLN A 81 -12.46 7.89 7.19
C GLN A 81 -11.32 8.29 8.12
N LEU A 82 -10.10 7.88 7.82
CA LEU A 82 -8.93 8.28 8.60
C LEU A 82 -8.71 9.80 8.53
N TYR A 83 -8.88 10.39 7.35
CA TYR A 83 -8.79 11.84 7.16
C TYR A 83 -9.80 12.57 8.04
N LEU A 84 -11.06 12.15 8.02
CA LEU A 84 -12.12 12.77 8.82
C LEU A 84 -11.81 12.65 10.32
N GLN A 85 -11.34 11.51 10.75
CA GLN A 85 -10.97 11.28 12.15
C GLN A 85 -9.83 12.21 12.58
N LYS A 86 -8.78 12.32 11.76
CA LYS A 86 -7.63 13.16 12.09
C LYS A 86 -7.96 14.65 12.00
N GLN A 87 -8.82 15.04 11.08
CA GLN A 87 -9.30 16.41 10.97
C GLN A 87 -10.05 16.82 12.24
N GLU A 88 -10.85 15.92 12.80
CA GLU A 88 -11.60 16.15 14.04
C GLU A 88 -10.67 16.28 15.24
N GLU A 89 -9.62 15.44 15.30
CA GLU A 89 -8.60 15.50 16.37
C GLU A 89 -7.78 16.80 16.31
N PHE A 90 -7.55 17.36 15.11
CA PHE A 90 -6.71 18.52 14.90
C PHE A 90 -7.45 19.60 14.10
N PRO A 91 -8.50 20.22 14.70
CA PRO A 91 -9.37 21.15 13.97
C PRO A 91 -8.65 22.40 13.43
N TYR A 92 -7.54 22.81 14.06
CA TYR A 92 -6.77 23.98 13.63
C TYR A 92 -5.86 23.70 12.45
N CYS A 93 -5.70 22.45 12.05
CA CYS A 93 -4.93 22.05 10.87
C CYS A 93 -5.77 21.99 9.61
N GLY A 94 -7.05 22.40 9.66
CA GLY A 94 -7.97 22.29 8.54
C GLY A 94 -7.58 23.10 7.32
N TYR A 95 -6.78 24.17 7.48
CA TYR A 95 -6.24 24.94 6.36
C TYR A 95 -5.05 24.26 5.69
N CYS A 96 -4.51 23.20 6.30
CA CYS A 96 -3.36 22.47 5.80
C CYS A 96 -3.79 21.10 5.24
N HIS A 97 -4.71 21.12 4.27
CA HIS A 97 -5.26 19.90 3.67
C HIS A 97 -4.15 18.95 3.16
N LEU A 98 -3.19 19.51 2.41
CA LEU A 98 -2.08 18.70 1.88
C LEU A 98 -1.19 18.15 2.98
N ALA A 99 -0.93 18.94 4.02
CA ALA A 99 -0.12 18.49 5.15
C ALA A 99 -0.79 17.35 5.92
N LEU A 100 -2.12 17.42 6.10
CA LEU A 100 -2.86 16.34 6.74
C LEU A 100 -2.84 15.07 5.90
N CYS A 101 -3.01 15.20 4.58
CA CYS A 101 -2.91 14.06 3.66
C CYS A 101 -1.51 13.44 3.69
N GLU A 102 -0.46 14.26 3.73
CA GLU A 102 0.91 13.77 3.87
C GLU A 102 1.09 12.95 5.14
N ALA A 103 0.56 13.44 6.25
CA ALA A 103 0.66 12.75 7.53
C ALA A 103 -0.06 11.40 7.52
N ILE A 104 -1.29 11.35 7.00
CA ILE A 104 -2.08 10.11 7.04
C ILE A 104 -1.56 9.03 6.08
N VAL A 105 -1.02 9.40 4.91
CA VAL A 105 -0.50 8.40 3.96
C VAL A 105 0.76 7.71 4.48
N GLU A 106 1.46 8.32 5.41
CA GLU A 106 2.65 7.74 6.04
C GLU A 106 2.32 6.85 7.24
N MET A 107 1.08 6.86 7.71
CA MET A 107 0.65 6.00 8.81
C MET A 107 0.48 4.55 8.33
N PRO A 108 0.56 3.57 9.25
CA PRO A 108 0.26 2.19 8.87
C PRO A 108 -1.17 2.06 8.36
N ALA A 109 -1.33 1.26 7.31
CA ALA A 109 -2.66 0.93 6.78
C ALA A 109 -3.13 -0.40 7.38
N PRO A 110 -4.46 -0.60 7.52
CA PRO A 110 -4.99 -1.84 8.12
C PRO A 110 -4.79 -3.08 7.23
N GLU A 111 -4.63 -2.88 5.92
CA GLU A 111 -4.30 -3.95 4.98
C GLU A 111 -3.61 -3.35 3.75
N TRP A 112 -3.18 -4.22 2.84
CA TRP A 112 -2.47 -3.79 1.62
C TRP A 112 -3.42 -3.31 0.52
N TYR A 113 -4.72 -3.65 0.60
CA TYR A 113 -5.72 -3.33 -0.43
C TYR A 113 -5.32 -3.85 -1.81
N LEU A 114 -4.76 -5.04 -1.82
CA LEU A 114 -4.38 -5.76 -3.04
C LEU A 114 -5.20 -7.03 -3.13
N GLU A 115 -5.65 -7.35 -4.34
CA GLU A 115 -6.29 -8.63 -4.59
C GLU A 115 -5.23 -9.73 -4.60
N HIS A 116 -5.65 -10.97 -4.36
CA HIS A 116 -4.73 -12.12 -4.27
C HIS A 116 -3.84 -12.22 -5.51
N GLN A 117 -4.42 -12.12 -6.71
CA GLN A 117 -3.67 -12.26 -7.96
C GLN A 117 -2.58 -11.20 -8.10
N MET A 118 -2.89 -9.96 -7.74
CA MET A 118 -1.93 -8.87 -7.80
C MET A 118 -0.80 -9.08 -6.79
N ALA A 119 -1.15 -9.40 -5.55
CA ALA A 119 -0.14 -9.65 -4.50
C ALA A 119 0.76 -10.83 -4.86
N ASP A 120 0.19 -11.91 -5.35
CA ASP A 120 0.93 -13.10 -5.79
C ASP A 120 1.91 -12.75 -6.92
N ARG A 121 1.46 -12.00 -7.91
CA ARG A 121 2.31 -11.56 -9.01
C ARG A 121 3.47 -10.70 -8.55
N ILE A 122 3.19 -9.73 -7.67
CA ILE A 122 4.22 -8.85 -7.11
C ILE A 122 5.29 -9.67 -6.38
N ILE A 123 4.87 -10.59 -5.53
CA ILE A 123 5.79 -11.43 -4.75
C ILE A 123 6.64 -12.28 -5.67
N LYS A 124 6.04 -12.90 -6.70
CA LYS A 124 6.77 -13.71 -7.66
C LYS A 124 7.79 -12.89 -8.47
N GLU A 125 7.43 -11.67 -8.86
CA GLU A 125 8.33 -10.76 -9.56
C GLU A 125 9.52 -10.38 -8.68
N GLN A 126 9.27 -10.12 -7.39
CA GLN A 126 10.34 -9.78 -6.44
C GLN A 126 11.27 -10.96 -6.21
N ILE A 127 10.75 -12.17 -6.13
CA ILE A 127 11.55 -13.39 -6.01
C ILE A 127 12.44 -13.57 -7.24
N ALA A 128 11.87 -13.38 -8.43
CA ALA A 128 12.61 -13.52 -9.69
C ALA A 128 13.75 -12.48 -9.77
N GLU A 129 13.48 -11.25 -9.36
CA GLU A 129 14.48 -10.17 -9.34
C GLU A 129 15.61 -10.49 -8.35
N TRP A 130 15.26 -10.99 -7.18
CA TRP A 130 16.24 -11.42 -6.18
C TRP A 130 17.13 -12.54 -6.71
N ASN A 131 16.54 -13.53 -7.39
CA ASN A 131 17.28 -14.65 -7.96
C ASN A 131 18.24 -14.20 -9.07
N LYS A 132 17.83 -13.22 -9.88
CA LYS A 132 18.71 -12.62 -10.89
C LYS A 132 19.91 -11.95 -10.26
N ARG A 133 19.72 -11.21 -9.18
CA ARG A 133 20.83 -10.53 -8.47
C ARG A 133 21.79 -11.55 -7.87
N ARG A 134 21.28 -12.65 -7.32
CA ARG A 134 22.11 -13.73 -6.79
C ARG A 134 22.94 -14.37 -7.89
N ALA A 135 22.33 -14.68 -9.03
CA ALA A 135 23.03 -15.29 -10.15
C ALA A 135 24.18 -14.41 -10.64
N LYS A 136 23.94 -13.10 -10.77
CA LYS A 136 25.00 -12.14 -11.17
C LYS A 136 26.17 -12.12 -10.19
N ARG A 137 25.90 -12.23 -8.88
CA ARG A 137 26.96 -12.27 -7.87
C ARG A 137 27.87 -13.46 -8.08
N TYR A 138 27.31 -14.62 -8.41
CA TYR A 138 28.10 -15.84 -8.61
C TYR A 138 28.84 -15.85 -9.94
N GLU A 139 28.33 -15.17 -10.95
CA GLU A 139 29.00 -15.07 -12.27
C GLU A 139 30.29 -14.23 -12.20
N ASN A 140 30.39 -13.33 -11.25
CA ASN A 140 31.54 -12.44 -11.11
C ASN A 140 32.63 -12.98 -10.18
N TRP A 141 32.55 -14.25 -9.81
CA TRP A 141 33.56 -14.90 -8.95
C TRP A 141 34.65 -15.56 -9.77
#